data_5880ac6347e5d988b4f9e903b872f380
#
_entry.id   5880ac6347e5d988b4f9e903b872f380
#
_cell.length_a   1.000
_cell.length_b   1.000
_cell.length_c   1.000
_cell.angle_alpha   90.00
_cell.angle_beta   90.00
_cell.angle_gamma   90.00
#
_symmetry.space_group_name_H-M   'P 1'
#
loop_
_entity.id
_entity.type
_entity.pdbx_description
1 polymer ?
#
loop_
_entity_poly.entity_id
_entity_poly.type
_entity_poly.pdbx_seq_one_letter_code
_entity_poly.pdbx_strand_id
1 'polypeptide(L)'
;MLRRTVEVLHDRFDHYSWVGIYLVEGVDLVLGPWKGPEATEHIRIPIGQGICGAAAATGRTEVVDDVSADDRYLACFVSTRSEIVVPIAYEGRVVGEIDIDSDAPSAFGDADRAFLERVALLVSPHCLVAWDTGGVAW
;
A
#
# COMPACT_ATOMS: atom_id res chain seq x y z
N MET A 1 6.43 1.85 -14.44
CA MET A 1 5.30 2.66 -13.91
C MET A 1 5.14 2.51 -12.39
N LEU A 2 4.97 1.31 -11.88
CA LEU A 2 4.73 1.13 -10.45
C LEU A 2 5.92 1.56 -9.59
N ARG A 3 7.13 1.18 -9.97
CA ARG A 3 8.35 1.61 -9.26
C ARG A 3 8.47 3.12 -9.24
N ARG A 4 8.25 3.78 -10.38
CA ARG A 4 8.35 5.24 -10.48
C ARG A 4 7.32 5.93 -9.60
N THR A 5 6.11 5.37 -9.53
CA THR A 5 5.07 5.88 -8.65
C THR A 5 5.50 5.83 -7.18
N VAL A 6 6.05 4.70 -6.76
CA VAL A 6 6.56 4.53 -5.39
C VAL A 6 7.66 5.53 -5.08
N GLU A 7 8.61 5.70 -5.99
CA GLU A 7 9.71 6.64 -5.81
C GLU A 7 9.23 8.07 -5.69
N VAL A 8 8.32 8.50 -6.56
CA VAL A 8 7.78 9.86 -6.55
C VAL A 8 7.00 10.12 -5.26
N LEU A 9 6.15 9.20 -4.84
CA LEU A 9 5.38 9.35 -3.61
C LEU A 9 6.30 9.48 -2.40
N HIS A 10 7.30 8.61 -2.29
CA HIS A 10 8.24 8.64 -1.18
C HIS A 10 9.05 9.94 -1.17
N ASP A 11 9.57 10.35 -2.33
CA ASP A 11 10.52 11.47 -2.41
C ASP A 11 9.85 12.84 -2.32
N ARG A 12 8.59 12.96 -2.73
CA ARG A 12 7.87 14.24 -2.77
C ARG A 12 7.12 14.57 -1.49
N PHE A 13 6.86 13.59 -0.63
CA PHE A 13 6.06 13.77 0.57
C PHE A 13 6.86 13.32 1.80
N ASP A 14 7.29 14.27 2.62
CA ASP A 14 8.16 14.00 3.78
C ASP A 14 7.50 13.06 4.79
N HIS A 15 6.18 13.11 4.90
CA HIS A 15 5.45 12.26 5.86
C HIS A 15 5.17 10.85 5.33
N TYR A 16 5.55 10.55 4.09
CA TYR A 16 5.48 9.20 3.52
C TYR A 16 6.81 8.51 3.75
N SER A 17 6.99 7.96 4.96
CA SER A 17 8.27 7.40 5.42
C SER A 17 8.63 6.11 4.71
N TRP A 18 7.63 5.29 4.41
CA TRP A 18 7.77 4.05 3.64
C TRP A 18 6.60 3.92 2.69
N VAL A 19 6.88 3.62 1.43
CA VAL A 19 5.85 3.49 0.39
C VAL A 19 6.04 2.17 -0.33
N GLY A 20 4.97 1.38 -0.44
CA GLY A 20 5.00 0.14 -1.20
C GLY A 20 3.70 -0.07 -1.96
N ILE A 21 3.78 -0.90 -3.00
CA ILE A 21 2.60 -1.37 -3.72
C ILE A 21 2.58 -2.88 -3.60
N TYR A 22 1.49 -3.40 -3.03
CA TYR A 22 1.19 -4.83 -3.01
C TYR A 22 0.31 -5.16 -4.20
N LEU A 23 0.51 -6.35 -4.77
CA LEU A 23 -0.28 -6.86 -5.88
C LEU A 23 -1.03 -8.12 -5.46
N VAL A 24 -2.26 -8.25 -5.91
CA VAL A 24 -3.08 -9.42 -5.61
C VAL A 24 -2.61 -10.61 -6.46
N GLU A 25 -2.32 -11.71 -5.78
CA GLU A 25 -2.01 -12.99 -6.40
C GLU A 25 -2.85 -14.06 -5.71
N GLY A 26 -3.92 -14.50 -6.39
CA GLY A 26 -4.86 -15.44 -5.80
C GLY A 26 -5.57 -14.84 -4.58
N VAL A 27 -5.33 -15.42 -3.41
CA VAL A 27 -5.92 -14.96 -2.13
C VAL A 27 -4.93 -14.15 -1.29
N ASP A 28 -3.79 -13.81 -1.85
CA ASP A 28 -2.72 -13.12 -1.14
C ASP A 28 -2.39 -11.77 -1.77
N LEU A 29 -1.81 -10.90 -0.96
CA LEU A 29 -1.13 -9.68 -1.39
C LEU A 29 0.36 -9.98 -1.42
N VAL A 30 1.02 -9.67 -2.52
CA VAL A 30 2.45 -9.88 -2.70
C VAL A 30 3.14 -8.54 -2.91
N LEU A 31 4.19 -8.29 -2.16
CA LEU A 31 4.91 -7.02 -2.22
C LEU A 31 5.56 -6.84 -3.61
N GLY A 32 5.22 -5.73 -4.24
CA GLY A 32 5.86 -5.24 -5.46
C GLY A 32 6.94 -4.21 -5.12
N PRO A 33 7.02 -3.11 -5.87
CA PRO A 33 8.03 -2.09 -5.61
C PRO A 33 7.77 -1.37 -4.29
N TRP A 34 8.85 -0.99 -3.61
CA TRP A 34 8.77 -0.23 -2.38
C TRP A 34 9.97 0.70 -2.25
N LYS A 35 9.83 1.74 -1.43
CA LYS A 35 10.93 2.62 -1.06
C LYS A 35 10.78 3.08 0.38
N GLY A 36 11.87 3.02 1.14
CA GLY A 36 11.89 3.42 2.53
C GLY A 36 13.24 3.12 3.14
N PRO A 37 13.41 3.39 4.45
CA PRO A 37 14.69 3.20 5.13
C PRO A 37 15.08 1.74 5.29
N GLU A 38 14.11 0.82 5.30
CA GLU A 38 14.38 -0.61 5.45
C GLU A 38 13.31 -1.48 4.79
N ALA A 39 13.68 -2.72 4.46
CA ALA A 39 12.75 -3.70 3.88
C ALA A 39 11.77 -4.20 4.94
N THR A 40 10.55 -4.53 4.50
CA THR A 40 9.57 -5.18 5.36
C THR A 40 9.71 -6.70 5.31
N GLU A 41 9.36 -7.37 6.42
CA GLU A 41 9.26 -8.83 6.47
C GLU A 41 7.96 -9.34 5.84
N HIS A 42 6.95 -8.47 5.70
CA HIS A 42 5.63 -8.84 5.19
C HIS A 42 5.59 -8.75 3.68
N ILE A 43 6.26 -9.70 3.00
CA ILE A 43 6.32 -9.77 1.54
C ILE A 43 5.11 -10.49 0.93
N ARG A 44 4.37 -11.24 1.75
CA ARG A 44 3.14 -11.91 1.34
C ARG A 44 2.14 -11.88 2.51
N ILE A 45 0.96 -11.33 2.27
CA ILE A 45 -0.07 -11.15 3.29
C ILE A 45 -1.39 -11.75 2.78
N PRO A 46 -2.00 -12.69 3.51
CA PRO A 46 -3.32 -13.18 3.13
C PRO A 46 -4.36 -12.05 3.14
N ILE A 47 -5.20 -12.00 2.11
CA ILE A 47 -6.31 -11.04 2.07
C ILE A 47 -7.23 -11.31 3.25
N GLY A 48 -7.58 -10.26 3.98
CA GLY A 48 -8.37 -10.35 5.21
C GLY A 48 -7.53 -10.28 6.50
N GLN A 49 -6.21 -10.39 6.39
CA GLN A 49 -5.31 -10.34 7.55
C GLN A 49 -4.58 -9.00 7.62
N GLY A 50 -4.53 -8.41 8.82
CA GLY A 50 -3.89 -7.13 9.03
C GLY A 50 -4.68 -5.96 8.42
N ILE A 51 -4.10 -4.76 8.47
CA ILE A 51 -4.70 -3.55 7.88
C ILE A 51 -4.71 -3.68 6.35
N CYS A 52 -3.59 -4.10 5.76
CA CYS A 52 -3.49 -4.32 4.32
C CYS A 52 -4.51 -5.36 3.83
N GLY A 53 -4.61 -6.49 4.53
CA GLY A 53 -5.56 -7.53 4.15
C GLY A 53 -7.01 -7.08 4.30
N ALA A 54 -7.31 -6.26 5.32
CA ALA A 54 -8.65 -5.72 5.52
C ALA A 54 -9.04 -4.76 4.38
N ALA A 55 -8.13 -3.90 3.97
CA ALA A 55 -8.37 -2.97 2.86
C ALA A 55 -8.65 -3.72 1.56
N ALA A 56 -7.87 -4.76 1.27
CA ALA A 56 -8.05 -5.58 0.07
C ALA A 56 -9.40 -6.33 0.11
N ALA A 57 -9.77 -6.85 1.27
CA ALA A 57 -11.02 -7.62 1.43
C ALA A 57 -12.27 -6.76 1.25
N THR A 58 -12.23 -5.51 1.71
CA THR A 58 -13.39 -4.60 1.66
C THR A 58 -13.40 -3.68 0.43
N GLY A 59 -12.24 -3.50 -0.21
CA GLY A 59 -12.09 -2.54 -1.30
C GLY A 59 -12.16 -1.09 -0.82
N ARG A 60 -11.92 -0.84 0.46
CA ARG A 60 -11.99 0.49 1.08
C ARG A 60 -10.65 0.93 1.61
N THR A 61 -10.37 2.24 1.46
CA THR A 61 -9.19 2.85 2.05
C THR A 61 -9.25 2.76 3.57
N GLU A 62 -8.12 2.35 4.18
CA GLU A 62 -7.94 2.33 5.63
C GLU A 62 -6.97 3.45 6.00
N VAL A 63 -7.40 4.32 6.90
CA VAL A 63 -6.55 5.37 7.48
C VAL A 63 -6.44 5.09 8.98
N VAL A 64 -5.21 4.81 9.43
CA VAL A 64 -4.96 4.48 10.82
C VAL A 64 -4.07 5.56 11.44
N ASP A 65 -4.65 6.37 12.32
CA ASP A 65 -3.95 7.49 12.94
C ASP A 65 -2.91 7.06 13.97
N ASP A 66 -3.15 5.92 14.63
CA ASP A 66 -2.24 5.35 15.61
C ASP A 66 -2.26 3.82 15.47
N VAL A 67 -1.21 3.27 14.86
CA VAL A 67 -1.11 1.83 14.60
C VAL A 67 -1.07 1.01 15.89
N SER A 68 -0.58 1.57 16.98
CA SER A 68 -0.52 0.86 18.26
C SER A 68 -1.89 0.63 18.88
N ALA A 69 -2.89 1.39 18.44
CA ALA A 69 -4.28 1.26 18.91
C ALA A 69 -5.12 0.35 18.02
N ASP A 70 -4.57 -0.15 16.91
CA ASP A 70 -5.29 -1.03 15.98
C ASP A 70 -4.82 -2.47 16.13
N ASP A 71 -5.72 -3.35 16.58
CA ASP A 71 -5.39 -4.76 16.83
C ASP A 71 -5.03 -5.53 15.55
N ARG A 72 -5.40 -5.01 14.37
CA ARG A 72 -5.09 -5.65 13.09
C ARG A 72 -3.67 -5.38 12.63
N TYR A 73 -2.97 -4.41 13.25
CA TYR A 73 -1.66 -3.97 12.76
C TYR A 73 -0.62 -5.07 12.82
N LEU A 74 -0.01 -5.35 11.65
CA LEU A 74 1.14 -6.25 11.53
C LEU A 74 2.38 -5.38 11.57
N ALA A 75 3.10 -5.41 12.69
CA ALA A 75 4.25 -4.55 12.91
C ALA A 75 5.33 -4.79 11.87
N CYS A 76 5.54 -3.83 10.97
CA CYS A 76 6.59 -3.87 9.95
C CYS A 76 7.85 -3.18 10.44
N PHE A 77 7.68 -2.02 11.11
CA PHE A 77 8.79 -1.19 11.56
C PHE A 77 8.49 -0.63 12.94
N VAL A 78 9.53 -0.55 13.77
CA VAL A 78 9.40 -0.01 15.14
C VAL A 78 8.98 1.46 15.12
N SER A 79 9.43 2.21 14.11
CA SER A 79 9.18 3.65 14.00
C SER A 79 7.80 4.03 13.49
N THR A 80 7.05 3.09 12.89
CA THR A 80 5.74 3.42 12.29
C THR A 80 4.74 3.84 13.36
N ARG A 81 4.10 4.99 13.12
CA ARG A 81 3.08 5.56 14.00
C ARG A 81 1.70 5.58 13.36
N SER A 82 1.61 5.87 12.07
CA SER A 82 0.35 5.90 11.33
C SER A 82 0.53 5.23 9.98
N GLU A 83 -0.60 4.83 9.38
CA GLU A 83 -0.60 4.10 8.11
C GLU A 83 -1.82 4.47 7.28
N ILE A 84 -1.67 4.51 5.96
CA ILE A 84 -2.77 4.56 5.02
C ILE A 84 -2.60 3.44 4.00
N VAL A 85 -3.69 2.72 3.73
CA VAL A 85 -3.73 1.67 2.73
C VAL A 85 -4.86 1.97 1.76
N VAL A 86 -4.53 2.12 0.48
CA VAL A 86 -5.50 2.48 -0.56
C VAL A 86 -5.60 1.35 -1.56
N PRO A 87 -6.75 0.68 -1.65
CA PRO A 87 -6.94 -0.39 -2.64
C PRO A 87 -6.86 0.15 -4.06
N ILE A 88 -6.27 -0.67 -4.94
CA ILE A 88 -6.21 -0.40 -6.38
C ILE A 88 -7.19 -1.36 -7.03
N ALA A 89 -8.23 -0.81 -7.67
CA ALA A 89 -9.26 -1.62 -8.33
C ALA A 89 -9.20 -1.44 -9.84
N TYR A 90 -9.39 -2.52 -10.57
CA TYR A 90 -9.48 -2.51 -12.03
C TYR A 90 -10.68 -3.36 -12.45
N GLU A 91 -11.57 -2.76 -13.22
CA GLU A 91 -12.79 -3.42 -13.69
C GLU A 91 -13.61 -4.04 -12.55
N GLY A 92 -13.77 -3.28 -11.45
CA GLY A 92 -14.59 -3.68 -10.30
C GLY A 92 -13.91 -4.68 -9.35
N ARG A 93 -12.63 -4.94 -9.52
CA ARG A 93 -11.90 -5.94 -8.76
C ARG A 93 -10.64 -5.35 -8.16
N VAL A 94 -10.35 -5.65 -6.89
CA VAL A 94 -9.10 -5.22 -6.26
C VAL A 94 -7.95 -6.02 -6.88
N VAL A 95 -6.97 -5.31 -7.43
CA VAL A 95 -5.79 -5.90 -8.08
C VAL A 95 -4.49 -5.60 -7.33
N GLY A 96 -4.54 -4.73 -6.35
CA GLY A 96 -3.41 -4.38 -5.52
C GLY A 96 -3.79 -3.32 -4.51
N GLU A 97 -2.78 -2.73 -3.88
CA GLU A 97 -2.99 -1.60 -2.97
C GLU A 97 -1.71 -0.80 -2.78
N ILE A 98 -1.89 0.49 -2.46
CA ILE A 98 -0.80 1.37 -2.07
C ILE A 98 -0.77 1.36 -0.55
N ASP A 99 0.38 1.02 0.03
CA ASP A 99 0.60 0.99 1.47
C ASP A 99 1.67 2.00 1.85
N ILE A 100 1.31 2.94 2.71
CA ILE A 100 2.22 4.00 3.15
C ILE A 100 2.23 4.06 4.67
N ASP A 101 3.45 3.98 5.24
CA ASP A 101 3.68 4.12 6.66
C ASP A 101 4.33 5.48 6.94
N SER A 102 3.98 6.07 8.08
CA SER A 102 4.61 7.30 8.55
C SER A 102 5.14 7.15 9.95
N ASP A 103 6.27 7.79 10.21
CA ASP A 103 6.87 7.88 11.54
C ASP A 103 6.14 8.92 12.42
N ALA A 104 5.23 9.70 11.83
CA ALA A 104 4.42 10.68 12.55
C ALA A 104 3.03 10.10 12.83
N PRO A 105 2.43 10.37 14.00
CA PRO A 105 1.05 9.99 14.25
C PRO A 105 0.10 10.86 13.43
N SER A 106 -1.05 10.31 13.07
CA SER A 106 -2.10 11.03 12.34
C SER A 106 -1.58 11.76 11.10
N ALA A 107 -0.66 11.11 10.36
CA ALA A 107 0.03 11.75 9.24
C ALA A 107 -0.86 11.93 8.00
N PHE A 108 -1.95 11.17 7.89
CA PHE A 108 -2.74 11.11 6.66
C PHE A 108 -4.11 11.74 6.86
N GLY A 109 -4.35 12.84 6.16
CA GLY A 109 -5.64 13.52 6.17
C GLY A 109 -6.48 13.22 4.94
N ASP A 110 -7.61 13.91 4.81
CA ASP A 110 -8.53 13.74 3.68
C ASP A 110 -7.87 14.06 2.34
N ALA A 111 -6.95 15.02 2.32
CA ALA A 111 -6.23 15.38 1.10
C ALA A 111 -5.32 14.24 0.63
N ASP A 112 -4.62 13.57 1.55
CA ASP A 112 -3.80 12.41 1.23
C ASP A 112 -4.66 11.29 0.68
N ARG A 113 -5.77 11.01 1.33
CA ARG A 113 -6.71 9.96 0.91
C ARG A 113 -7.22 10.21 -0.50
N ALA A 114 -7.74 11.40 -0.77
CA ALA A 114 -8.28 11.75 -2.09
C ALA A 114 -7.22 11.66 -3.18
N PHE A 115 -6.01 12.18 -2.90
CA PHE A 115 -4.89 12.14 -3.83
C PHE A 115 -4.47 10.71 -4.14
N LEU A 116 -4.29 9.90 -3.11
CA LEU A 116 -3.84 8.51 -3.28
C LEU A 116 -4.89 7.64 -3.96
N GLU A 117 -6.17 7.90 -3.73
CA GLU A 117 -7.24 7.20 -4.43
C GLU A 117 -7.22 7.51 -5.93
N ARG A 118 -6.84 8.73 -6.31
CA ARG A 118 -6.65 9.09 -7.72
C ARG A 118 -5.41 8.41 -8.31
N VAL A 119 -4.32 8.35 -7.56
CA VAL A 119 -3.11 7.63 -7.98
C VAL A 119 -3.44 6.15 -8.22
N ALA A 120 -4.22 5.55 -7.31
CA ALA A 120 -4.65 4.16 -7.45
C ALA A 120 -5.41 3.91 -8.76
N LEU A 121 -6.29 4.83 -9.15
CA LEU A 121 -7.00 4.74 -10.44
C LEU A 121 -6.03 4.78 -11.62
N LEU A 122 -5.02 5.65 -11.57
CA LEU A 122 -4.06 5.81 -12.67
C LEU A 122 -3.16 4.60 -12.85
N VAL A 123 -2.78 3.93 -11.77
CA VAL A 123 -1.85 2.79 -11.83
C VAL A 123 -2.55 1.44 -12.00
N SER A 124 -3.86 1.39 -11.85
CA SER A 124 -4.62 0.13 -11.84
C SER A 124 -4.36 -0.78 -13.05
N PRO A 125 -4.29 -0.29 -14.30
CA PRO A 125 -3.99 -1.17 -15.44
C PRO A 125 -2.60 -1.80 -15.37
N HIS A 126 -1.66 -1.14 -14.71
CA HIS A 126 -0.27 -1.61 -14.61
C HIS A 126 -0.11 -2.74 -13.61
N CYS A 127 -1.04 -2.89 -12.67
CA CYS A 127 -1.00 -3.96 -11.68
C CYS A 127 -1.26 -5.34 -12.33
N LEU A 128 -2.08 -5.41 -13.37
CA LEU A 128 -2.33 -6.64 -14.11
C LEU A 128 -1.13 -7.05 -14.96
N VAL A 129 -0.55 -6.08 -15.67
CA VAL A 129 0.58 -6.32 -16.59
C VAL A 129 1.80 -6.89 -15.86
N ALA A 130 2.00 -6.50 -14.61
CA ALA A 130 3.15 -6.94 -13.82
C ALA A 130 3.21 -8.47 -13.66
N TRP A 131 2.05 -9.15 -13.57
CA TRP A 131 2.00 -10.61 -13.46
C TRP A 131 2.04 -11.31 -14.81
N ASP A 132 1.45 -10.71 -15.83
CA ASP A 132 1.37 -11.30 -17.18
C ASP A 132 2.73 -11.41 -17.85
N THR A 133 3.70 -10.63 -17.46
CA THR A 133 5.04 -10.68 -18.04
C THR A 133 5.91 -11.82 -17.53
N GLY A 134 5.40 -12.60 -16.55
CA GLY A 134 6.13 -13.75 -16.00
C GLY A 134 7.40 -13.37 -15.26
N GLY A 135 7.68 -12.10 -15.13
CA GLY A 135 8.83 -11.56 -14.44
C GLY A 135 8.48 -10.23 -13.83
N VAL A 136 9.27 -9.83 -12.86
CA VAL A 136 9.01 -8.61 -12.12
C VAL A 136 9.65 -7.44 -12.86
N ALA A 137 8.88 -6.78 -13.69
CA ALA A 137 9.31 -5.59 -14.43
C ALA A 137 8.67 -4.34 -13.80
N TRP A 138 8.97 -4.12 -12.54
CA TRP A 138 8.41 -2.96 -11.83
C TRP A 138 8.88 -1.60 -12.43
#